data_d0707fed410ab4b291699ff2d6d29c38
#
_entry.id   d0707fed410ab4b291699ff2d6d29c38
#
_cell.length_a   1.000
_cell.length_b   1.000
_cell.length_c   1.000
_cell.angle_alpha   90.00
_cell.angle_beta   90.00
_cell.angle_gamma   90.00
#
_symmetry.space_group_name_H-M   'P 1'
#
loop_
_entity.id
_entity.type
_entity.pdbx_description
1 polymer ?
#
loop_
_entity_poly.entity_id
_entity_poly.type
_entity_poly.pdbx_seq_one_letter_code
_entity_poly.pdbx_strand_id
1 'polypeptide(L)'
;MNDQNMTGKGIWAVVALKSPDTAKSRLRPLLSDAERRDLYFIMARKVIGALKATPQFERVMVVTAGAEVENFALRLGAEVIRQAEDGGTAAAFSHALASFNSNLPGRVLLIPGDLPLISRAALEQLIERSADFSGVCIVPDRKRVGTNALLCSPPDAIPPCFGVRSFDKHLAAARERGIDARVIESETLSLDIDVADDLALLGAHYLSLPDQVDIVLRDLLVRLRSGEVVSVESKNVHSH
;
A
#
# COMPACT_ATOMS: atom_id res chain seq x y z
N MET A 1 30.08 7.59 -19.46
CA MET A 1 29.57 6.98 -20.69
C MET A 1 28.17 6.42 -20.43
N ASN A 2 27.22 6.86 -21.19
CA ASN A 2 25.81 6.48 -21.30
C ASN A 2 24.82 6.94 -20.19
N ASP A 3 24.64 8.24 -20.07
CA ASP A 3 23.51 8.87 -19.36
C ASP A 3 22.25 9.10 -20.22
N GLN A 4 22.19 8.57 -21.44
CA GLN A 4 21.15 8.92 -22.40
C GLN A 4 20.01 7.90 -22.58
N ASN A 5 19.88 6.84 -21.74
CA ASN A 5 18.86 5.80 -22.01
C ASN A 5 17.84 5.59 -20.88
N MET A 6 17.73 6.48 -19.91
CA MET A 6 16.80 6.35 -18.79
C MET A 6 15.44 7.05 -18.96
N THR A 7 15.30 7.90 -19.98
CA THR A 7 14.08 8.73 -20.19
C THR A 7 12.99 8.07 -21.02
N GLY A 8 13.14 6.80 -21.44
CA GLY A 8 12.24 6.13 -22.38
C GLY A 8 11.41 4.97 -21.85
N LYS A 9 11.64 4.52 -20.61
CA LYS A 9 10.87 3.41 -20.04
C LYS A 9 9.97 3.94 -18.93
N GLY A 10 8.67 3.62 -19.00
CA GLY A 10 7.66 4.10 -18.07
C GLY A 10 7.82 3.59 -16.63
N ILE A 11 6.88 3.98 -15.78
CA ILE A 11 6.81 3.56 -14.39
C ILE A 11 5.81 2.43 -14.27
N TRP A 12 6.19 1.33 -13.63
CA TRP A 12 5.25 0.29 -13.23
C TRP A 12 4.96 0.40 -11.73
N ALA A 13 3.73 0.12 -11.34
CA ALA A 13 3.33 0.07 -9.94
C ALA A 13 3.01 -1.37 -9.53
N VAL A 14 3.50 -1.79 -8.38
CA VAL A 14 3.21 -3.09 -7.77
C VAL A 14 2.58 -2.86 -6.41
N VAL A 15 1.38 -3.40 -6.21
CA VAL A 15 0.64 -3.38 -4.95
C VAL A 15 0.73 -4.76 -4.30
N ALA A 16 1.24 -4.85 -3.08
CA ALA A 16 1.22 -6.09 -2.32
C ALA A 16 -0.09 -6.20 -1.53
N LEU A 17 -0.87 -7.23 -1.81
CA LEU A 17 -2.13 -7.53 -1.13
C LEU A 17 -2.10 -8.95 -0.54
N LYS A 18 -2.17 -9.04 0.79
CA LYS A 18 -2.23 -10.30 1.56
C LYS A 18 -3.65 -10.84 1.61
N SER A 19 -3.82 -11.99 2.29
CA SER A 19 -5.17 -12.47 2.59
C SER A 19 -5.92 -11.47 3.48
N PRO A 20 -7.19 -11.13 3.15
CA PRO A 20 -8.04 -10.27 3.97
C PRO A 20 -8.31 -10.88 5.36
N ASP A 21 -8.28 -12.21 5.52
CA ASP A 21 -8.59 -12.91 6.77
C ASP A 21 -7.52 -12.66 7.85
N THR A 22 -6.27 -12.43 7.45
CA THR A 22 -5.15 -12.14 8.35
C THR A 22 -4.86 -10.64 8.45
N ALA A 23 -5.43 -9.84 7.55
CA ALA A 23 -5.20 -8.42 7.50
C ALA A 23 -5.79 -7.71 8.73
N LYS A 24 -5.10 -6.63 9.15
CA LYS A 24 -5.57 -5.72 10.21
C LYS A 24 -5.92 -6.40 11.53
N SER A 25 -5.21 -7.48 11.88
CA SER A 25 -5.44 -8.26 13.11
C SER A 25 -5.34 -7.41 14.41
N ARG A 26 -4.55 -6.34 14.41
CA ARG A 26 -4.43 -5.41 15.54
C ARG A 26 -5.70 -4.57 15.77
N LEU A 27 -6.61 -4.51 14.78
CA LEU A 27 -7.89 -3.84 14.90
C LEU A 27 -9.02 -4.75 15.44
N ARG A 28 -8.75 -6.03 15.73
CA ARG A 28 -9.74 -6.97 16.29
C ARG A 28 -10.46 -6.47 17.56
N PRO A 29 -9.82 -5.72 18.46
CA PRO A 29 -10.54 -5.18 19.62
C PRO A 29 -11.62 -4.15 19.28
N LEU A 30 -11.57 -3.55 18.08
CA LEU A 30 -12.45 -2.47 17.65
C LEU A 30 -13.39 -2.87 16.51
N LEU A 31 -12.96 -3.82 15.67
CA LEU A 31 -13.65 -4.19 14.44
C LEU A 31 -13.90 -5.70 14.39
N SER A 32 -15.10 -6.08 14.02
CA SER A 32 -15.44 -7.46 13.64
C SER A 32 -14.61 -7.92 12.43
N ASP A 33 -14.59 -9.22 12.17
CA ASP A 33 -13.90 -9.79 11.01
C ASP A 33 -14.47 -9.24 9.69
N ALA A 34 -15.79 -9.05 9.61
CA ALA A 34 -16.45 -8.46 8.44
C ALA A 34 -16.02 -7.00 8.22
N GLU A 35 -16.02 -6.17 9.26
CA GLU A 35 -15.61 -4.77 9.17
C GLU A 35 -14.13 -4.60 8.81
N ARG A 36 -13.24 -5.45 9.36
CA ARG A 36 -11.82 -5.44 8.98
C ARG A 36 -11.63 -5.82 7.51
N ARG A 37 -12.42 -6.78 7.04
CA ARG A 37 -12.43 -7.20 5.65
C ARG A 37 -12.94 -6.10 4.71
N ASP A 38 -14.04 -5.43 5.07
CA ASP A 38 -14.56 -4.28 4.31
C ASP A 38 -13.53 -3.15 4.24
N LEU A 39 -12.95 -2.78 5.38
CA LEU A 39 -11.88 -1.78 5.45
C LEU A 39 -10.69 -2.15 4.55
N TYR A 40 -10.26 -3.40 4.58
CA TYR A 40 -9.19 -3.90 3.72
C TYR A 40 -9.49 -3.68 2.23
N PHE A 41 -10.67 -4.11 1.77
CA PHE A 41 -11.03 -3.98 0.35
C PHE A 41 -11.30 -2.53 -0.08
N ILE A 42 -11.82 -1.69 0.82
CA ILE A 42 -11.99 -0.25 0.56
C ILE A 42 -10.61 0.40 0.33
N MET A 43 -9.65 0.16 1.22
CA MET A 43 -8.30 0.72 1.08
C MET A 43 -7.59 0.20 -0.18
N ALA A 44 -7.63 -1.11 -0.42
CA ALA A 44 -7.04 -1.71 -1.62
C ALA A 44 -7.65 -1.15 -2.92
N ARG A 45 -8.97 -0.93 -2.94
CA ARG A 45 -9.67 -0.29 -4.06
C ARG A 45 -9.18 1.14 -4.29
N LYS A 46 -9.00 1.91 -3.23
CA LYS A 46 -8.47 3.28 -3.32
C LYS A 46 -7.06 3.29 -3.88
N VAL A 47 -6.18 2.41 -3.39
CA VAL A 47 -4.79 2.33 -3.88
C VAL A 47 -4.76 1.97 -5.37
N ILE A 48 -5.43 0.89 -5.76
CA ILE A 48 -5.47 0.46 -7.17
C ILE A 48 -6.12 1.55 -8.03
N GLY A 49 -7.23 2.14 -7.59
CA GLY A 49 -7.94 3.19 -8.31
C GLY A 49 -7.09 4.45 -8.53
N ALA A 50 -6.38 4.92 -7.49
CA ALA A 50 -5.48 6.07 -7.60
C ALA A 50 -4.32 5.81 -8.58
N LEU A 51 -3.71 4.62 -8.51
CA LEU A 51 -2.64 4.22 -9.44
C LEU A 51 -3.16 4.15 -10.89
N LYS A 52 -4.30 3.53 -11.12
CA LYS A 52 -4.93 3.46 -12.46
C LYS A 52 -5.35 4.82 -13.01
N ALA A 53 -5.70 5.76 -12.14
CA ALA A 53 -6.06 7.13 -12.53
C ALA A 53 -4.84 8.03 -12.80
N THR A 54 -3.61 7.56 -12.50
CA THR A 54 -2.36 8.30 -12.68
C THR A 54 -1.68 7.87 -13.98
N PRO A 55 -1.70 8.69 -15.05
CA PRO A 55 -1.29 8.28 -16.41
C PRO A 55 0.18 7.88 -16.54
N GLN A 56 1.03 8.29 -15.59
CA GLN A 56 2.46 7.97 -15.58
C GLN A 56 2.74 6.50 -15.27
N PHE A 57 1.77 5.77 -14.70
CA PHE A 57 1.89 4.33 -14.50
C PHE A 57 1.42 3.57 -15.74
N GLU A 58 2.35 2.99 -16.49
CA GLU A 58 2.05 2.17 -17.66
C GLU A 58 1.36 0.86 -17.29
N ARG A 59 1.76 0.27 -16.16
CA ARG A 59 1.19 -0.97 -15.62
C ARG A 59 0.92 -0.84 -14.13
N VAL A 60 -0.22 -1.37 -13.72
CA VAL A 60 -0.59 -1.50 -12.29
C VAL A 60 -0.83 -2.98 -12.02
N MET A 61 0.02 -3.55 -11.20
CA MET A 61 0.03 -4.98 -10.89
C MET A 61 -0.25 -5.20 -9.40
N VAL A 62 -0.97 -6.25 -9.10
CA VAL A 62 -1.22 -6.72 -7.73
C VAL A 62 -0.51 -8.05 -7.53
N VAL A 63 0.34 -8.15 -6.53
CA VAL A 63 0.94 -9.42 -6.11
C VAL A 63 0.18 -10.01 -4.93
N THR A 64 -0.29 -11.25 -5.09
CA THR A 64 -1.10 -11.94 -4.07
C THR A 64 -1.01 -13.47 -4.19
N ALA A 65 -1.26 -14.17 -3.07
CA ALA A 65 -1.44 -15.63 -3.03
C ALA A 65 -2.92 -16.05 -3.00
N GLY A 66 -3.87 -15.12 -2.80
CA GLY A 66 -5.27 -15.42 -2.59
C GLY A 66 -6.12 -15.25 -3.86
N ALA A 67 -6.89 -16.28 -4.26
CA ALA A 67 -7.78 -16.23 -5.42
C ALA A 67 -8.86 -15.15 -5.31
N GLU A 68 -9.34 -14.84 -4.12
CA GLU A 68 -10.31 -13.77 -3.90
C GLU A 68 -9.73 -12.39 -4.19
N VAL A 69 -8.52 -12.12 -3.68
CA VAL A 69 -7.81 -10.86 -3.92
C VAL A 69 -7.42 -10.73 -5.38
N GLU A 70 -7.04 -11.84 -6.03
CA GLU A 70 -6.82 -11.89 -7.47
C GLU A 70 -8.06 -11.46 -8.25
N ASN A 71 -9.22 -12.10 -7.99
CA ASN A 71 -10.47 -11.76 -8.65
C ASN A 71 -10.88 -10.30 -8.38
N PHE A 72 -10.64 -9.79 -7.18
CA PHE A 72 -10.86 -8.40 -6.84
C PHE A 72 -10.00 -7.45 -7.67
N ALA A 73 -8.69 -7.72 -7.76
CA ALA A 73 -7.74 -6.91 -8.54
C ALA A 73 -8.07 -6.88 -10.03
N LEU A 74 -8.40 -8.05 -10.61
CA LEU A 74 -8.81 -8.18 -12.01
C LEU A 74 -10.07 -7.36 -12.32
N ARG A 75 -11.07 -7.36 -11.43
CA ARG A 75 -12.28 -6.53 -11.59
C ARG A 75 -11.99 -5.02 -11.57
N LEU A 76 -10.91 -4.60 -10.93
CA LEU A 76 -10.45 -3.20 -10.93
C LEU A 76 -9.54 -2.88 -12.13
N GLY A 77 -9.31 -3.84 -13.05
CA GLY A 77 -8.47 -3.67 -14.21
C GLY A 77 -6.97 -3.64 -13.91
N ALA A 78 -6.53 -4.17 -12.76
CA ALA A 78 -5.14 -4.40 -12.46
C ALA A 78 -4.68 -5.74 -13.04
N GLU A 79 -3.40 -5.85 -13.35
CA GLU A 79 -2.77 -7.12 -13.66
C GLU A 79 -2.46 -7.89 -12.36
N VAL A 80 -2.34 -9.21 -12.41
CA VAL A 80 -2.07 -10.02 -11.23
C VAL A 80 -0.80 -10.83 -11.38
N ILE A 81 0.05 -10.76 -10.37
CA ILE A 81 1.22 -11.62 -10.18
C ILE A 81 0.87 -12.60 -9.05
N ARG A 82 0.69 -13.86 -9.40
CA ARG A 82 0.38 -14.91 -8.42
C ARG A 82 1.65 -15.36 -7.72
N GLN A 83 1.57 -15.49 -6.40
CA GLN A 83 2.59 -16.20 -5.61
C GLN A 83 1.98 -17.45 -4.94
N ALA A 84 2.82 -18.45 -4.69
CA ALA A 84 2.34 -19.73 -4.14
C ALA A 84 1.87 -19.59 -2.69
N GLU A 85 2.54 -18.75 -1.90
CA GLU A 85 2.28 -18.58 -0.47
C GLU A 85 2.43 -17.11 -0.06
N ASP A 86 1.75 -16.72 1.02
CA ASP A 86 1.92 -15.39 1.63
C ASP A 86 3.18 -15.36 2.51
N GLY A 87 4.29 -14.99 1.92
CA GLY A 87 5.57 -14.78 2.62
C GLY A 87 5.75 -13.38 3.23
N GLY A 88 4.69 -12.58 3.25
CA GLY A 88 4.74 -11.18 3.71
C GLY A 88 5.10 -10.19 2.60
N THR A 89 4.99 -8.91 2.93
CA THR A 89 5.09 -7.80 1.95
C THR A 89 6.44 -7.75 1.22
N ALA A 90 7.55 -7.96 1.92
CA ALA A 90 8.88 -7.97 1.29
C ALA A 90 9.04 -9.13 0.29
N ALA A 91 8.61 -10.34 0.68
CA ALA A 91 8.66 -11.51 -0.20
C ALA A 91 7.76 -11.34 -1.43
N ALA A 92 6.56 -10.75 -1.25
CA ALA A 92 5.64 -10.45 -2.33
C ALA A 92 6.28 -9.51 -3.37
N PHE A 93 6.89 -8.40 -2.93
CA PHE A 93 7.59 -7.49 -3.83
C PHE A 93 8.81 -8.12 -4.49
N SER A 94 9.61 -8.91 -3.75
CA SER A 94 10.74 -9.63 -4.34
C SER A 94 10.29 -10.60 -5.43
N HIS A 95 9.20 -11.34 -5.19
CA HIS A 95 8.60 -12.23 -6.17
C HIS A 95 8.11 -11.47 -7.42
N ALA A 96 7.45 -10.33 -7.22
CA ALA A 96 6.99 -9.49 -8.33
C ALA A 96 8.15 -8.97 -9.18
N LEU A 97 9.20 -8.43 -8.56
CA LEU A 97 10.39 -7.96 -9.27
C LEU A 97 11.08 -9.08 -10.06
N ALA A 98 11.20 -10.26 -9.47
CA ALA A 98 11.77 -11.44 -10.15
C ALA A 98 10.94 -11.91 -11.36
N SER A 99 9.61 -11.67 -11.33
CA SER A 99 8.71 -12.07 -12.43
C SER A 99 8.82 -11.19 -13.68
N PHE A 100 9.47 -10.02 -13.60
CA PHE A 100 9.59 -9.09 -14.74
C PHE A 100 10.53 -9.60 -15.84
N ASN A 101 11.37 -10.62 -15.55
CA ASN A 101 12.33 -11.19 -16.49
C ASN A 101 13.21 -10.08 -17.15
N SER A 102 13.36 -10.15 -18.48
CA SER A 102 14.16 -9.18 -19.25
C SER A 102 13.40 -7.90 -19.63
N ASN A 103 12.09 -7.83 -19.37
CA ASN A 103 11.28 -6.65 -19.69
C ASN A 103 11.11 -5.77 -18.45
N LEU A 104 12.17 -5.08 -18.06
CA LEU A 104 12.17 -4.18 -16.91
C LEU A 104 11.68 -2.78 -17.32
N PRO A 105 10.85 -2.12 -16.48
CA PRO A 105 10.52 -0.70 -16.64
C PRO A 105 11.75 0.17 -16.34
N GLY A 106 11.68 1.45 -16.60
CA GLY A 106 12.69 2.41 -16.12
C GLY A 106 12.65 2.58 -14.61
N ARG A 107 11.44 2.56 -14.05
CA ARG A 107 11.20 2.74 -12.62
C ARG A 107 10.09 1.82 -12.13
N VAL A 108 10.12 1.45 -10.85
CA VAL A 108 9.05 0.69 -10.21
C VAL A 108 8.65 1.34 -8.89
N LEU A 109 7.34 1.51 -8.70
CA LEU A 109 6.76 1.87 -7.41
C LEU A 109 6.26 0.61 -6.70
N LEU A 110 6.80 0.33 -5.52
CA LEU A 110 6.35 -0.72 -4.61
C LEU A 110 5.52 -0.05 -3.49
N ILE A 111 4.25 -0.43 -3.38
CA ILE A 111 3.30 0.22 -2.47
C ILE A 111 2.37 -0.79 -1.81
N PRO A 112 2.15 -0.76 -0.48
CA PRO A 112 1.16 -1.60 0.18
C PRO A 112 -0.27 -1.14 -0.14
N GLY A 113 -1.25 -2.01 0.10
CA GLY A 113 -2.65 -1.75 -0.24
C GLY A 113 -3.48 -1.08 0.84
N ASP A 114 -2.90 -0.50 1.88
CA ASP A 114 -3.57 -0.02 3.09
C ASP A 114 -3.43 1.49 3.36
N LEU A 115 -3.32 2.27 2.28
CA LEU A 115 -3.17 3.72 2.30
C LEU A 115 -4.52 4.41 1.96
N PRO A 116 -5.37 4.70 2.95
CA PRO A 116 -6.74 5.19 2.71
C PRO A 116 -6.81 6.60 2.15
N LEU A 117 -5.76 7.41 2.32
CA LEU A 117 -5.71 8.79 1.84
C LEU A 117 -4.97 8.97 0.51
N ILE A 118 -4.54 7.86 -0.10
CA ILE A 118 -3.88 7.92 -1.40
C ILE A 118 -4.77 8.60 -2.44
N SER A 119 -4.15 9.44 -3.27
CA SER A 119 -4.82 10.13 -4.36
C SER A 119 -3.92 10.22 -5.59
N ARG A 120 -4.53 10.46 -6.75
CA ARG A 120 -3.78 10.75 -7.97
C ARG A 120 -2.82 11.92 -7.77
N ALA A 121 -3.26 13.02 -7.15
CA ALA A 121 -2.43 14.19 -6.91
C ALA A 121 -1.19 13.87 -6.05
N ALA A 122 -1.35 13.04 -5.00
CA ALA A 122 -0.23 12.61 -4.17
C ALA A 122 0.79 11.75 -4.95
N LEU A 123 0.32 10.90 -5.85
CA LEU A 123 1.17 10.08 -6.72
C LEU A 123 1.90 10.93 -7.76
N GLU A 124 1.22 11.89 -8.37
CA GLU A 124 1.83 12.85 -9.32
C GLU A 124 2.92 13.68 -8.63
N GLN A 125 2.70 14.15 -7.39
CA GLN A 125 3.72 14.84 -6.59
C GLN A 125 4.93 13.93 -6.27
N LEU A 126 4.70 12.66 -5.93
CA LEU A 126 5.77 11.70 -5.72
C LEU A 126 6.62 11.53 -6.99
N ILE A 127 5.98 11.37 -8.15
CA ILE A 127 6.64 11.22 -9.44
C ILE A 127 7.42 12.47 -9.81
N GLU A 128 6.82 13.67 -9.66
CA GLU A 128 7.46 14.95 -9.94
C GLU A 128 8.71 15.16 -9.08
N ARG A 129 8.60 14.93 -7.76
CA ARG A 129 9.72 15.08 -6.82
C ARG A 129 10.84 14.04 -7.02
N SER A 130 10.60 13.02 -7.83
CA SER A 130 11.56 11.97 -8.20
C SER A 130 11.97 11.98 -9.65
N ALA A 131 11.54 12.96 -10.47
CA ALA A 131 11.68 12.94 -11.93
C ALA A 131 13.14 12.93 -12.40
N ASP A 132 14.00 13.68 -11.76
CA ASP A 132 15.43 13.86 -12.03
C ASP A 132 16.35 13.01 -11.16
N PHE A 133 15.78 12.00 -10.46
CA PHE A 133 16.50 11.24 -9.45
C PHE A 133 16.70 9.79 -9.86
N SER A 134 17.95 9.37 -9.94
CA SER A 134 18.36 7.97 -10.07
C SER A 134 18.73 7.44 -8.68
N GLY A 135 18.12 6.36 -8.27
CA GLY A 135 18.27 5.80 -6.93
C GLY A 135 16.94 5.37 -6.34
N VAL A 136 16.72 5.56 -5.05
CA VAL A 136 15.47 5.19 -4.39
C VAL A 136 14.80 6.38 -3.73
N CYS A 137 13.50 6.57 -3.99
CA CYS A 137 12.67 7.51 -3.26
C CYS A 137 11.80 6.75 -2.27
N ILE A 138 11.87 7.13 -1.00
CA ILE A 138 11.20 6.45 0.11
C ILE A 138 10.17 7.39 0.71
N VAL A 139 8.91 6.98 0.75
CA VAL A 139 7.87 7.62 1.55
C VAL A 139 7.72 6.83 2.84
N PRO A 140 8.13 7.38 3.98
CA PRO A 140 7.98 6.71 5.26
C PRO A 140 6.52 6.69 5.73
N ASP A 141 6.20 5.81 6.67
CA ASP A 141 5.01 5.96 7.48
C ASP A 141 5.10 7.22 8.36
N ARG A 142 3.99 7.63 8.96
CA ARG A 142 3.90 8.82 9.80
C ARG A 142 4.86 8.82 10.99
N LYS A 143 5.24 7.63 11.49
CA LYS A 143 6.18 7.45 12.61
C LYS A 143 7.63 7.33 12.15
N ARG A 144 7.89 7.34 10.84
CA ARG A 144 9.21 7.12 10.22
C ARG A 144 9.87 5.80 10.65
N VAL A 145 9.05 4.76 10.84
CA VAL A 145 9.49 3.39 11.20
C VAL A 145 9.28 2.45 10.02
N GLY A 146 8.13 2.56 9.36
CA GLY A 146 7.75 1.81 8.17
C GLY A 146 8.02 2.57 6.87
N THR A 147 7.77 1.90 5.76
CA THR A 147 7.81 2.45 4.41
C THR A 147 6.46 2.22 3.73
N ASN A 148 5.81 3.30 3.33
CA ASN A 148 4.50 3.28 2.67
C ASN A 148 4.58 3.36 1.15
N ALA A 149 5.69 3.85 0.60
CA ALA A 149 5.99 3.74 -0.82
C ALA A 149 7.49 3.72 -1.05
N LEU A 150 7.94 2.89 -1.98
CA LEU A 150 9.32 2.78 -2.41
C LEU A 150 9.37 2.85 -3.94
N LEU A 151 9.89 3.94 -4.47
CA LEU A 151 10.11 4.12 -5.90
C LEU A 151 11.59 3.89 -6.22
N CYS A 152 11.86 2.85 -7.00
CA CYS A 152 13.21 2.45 -7.40
C CYS A 152 13.53 2.83 -8.84
N SER A 153 14.69 3.39 -9.08
CA SER A 153 15.27 3.75 -10.37
C SER A 153 16.77 3.40 -10.41
N PRO A 154 17.19 2.28 -10.97
CA PRO A 154 16.42 1.22 -11.65
C PRO A 154 15.55 0.37 -10.68
N PRO A 155 14.70 -0.52 -11.21
CA PRO A 155 13.78 -1.35 -10.39
C PRO A 155 14.45 -2.22 -9.33
N ASP A 156 15.67 -2.66 -9.58
CA ASP A 156 16.48 -3.52 -8.73
C ASP A 156 17.54 -2.77 -7.90
N ALA A 157 17.42 -1.43 -7.81
CA ALA A 157 18.38 -0.59 -7.09
C ALA A 157 18.68 -1.10 -5.68
N ILE A 158 17.64 -1.47 -4.93
CA ILE A 158 17.76 -2.14 -3.63
C ILE A 158 16.76 -3.28 -3.47
N PRO A 159 17.00 -4.27 -2.61
CA PRO A 159 15.99 -5.26 -2.27
C PRO A 159 14.83 -4.62 -1.50
N PRO A 160 13.57 -5.05 -1.70
CA PRO A 160 12.45 -4.57 -0.92
C PRO A 160 12.51 -5.12 0.52
N CYS A 161 12.74 -4.25 1.50
CA CYS A 161 12.93 -4.59 2.91
C CYS A 161 11.68 -4.27 3.75
N PHE A 162 10.48 -4.38 3.17
CA PHE A 162 9.22 -4.06 3.85
C PHE A 162 9.00 -4.91 5.11
N GLY A 163 8.29 -4.34 6.09
CA GLY A 163 8.01 -4.95 7.40
C GLY A 163 8.61 -4.15 8.54
N VAL A 164 8.93 -4.81 9.64
CA VAL A 164 9.42 -4.14 10.86
C VAL A 164 10.66 -3.30 10.58
N ARG A 165 10.59 -1.99 10.94
CA ARG A 165 11.64 -1.00 10.72
C ARG A 165 12.10 -0.91 9.25
N SER A 166 11.17 -1.01 8.33
CA SER A 166 11.47 -1.02 6.89
C SER A 166 12.09 0.30 6.40
N PHE A 167 11.77 1.42 7.02
CA PHE A 167 12.37 2.71 6.67
C PHE A 167 13.89 2.71 6.86
N ASP A 168 14.36 2.32 8.05
CA ASP A 168 15.79 2.22 8.34
C ASP A 168 16.47 1.17 7.45
N LYS A 169 15.80 0.04 7.20
CA LYS A 169 16.35 -1.04 6.36
C LYS A 169 16.54 -0.61 4.91
N HIS A 170 15.59 0.14 4.33
CA HIS A 170 15.74 0.66 2.98
C HIS A 170 16.87 1.69 2.88
N LEU A 171 17.01 2.57 3.88
CA LEU A 171 18.14 3.52 3.92
C LEU A 171 19.49 2.79 4.06
N ALA A 172 19.54 1.74 4.90
CA ALA A 172 20.75 0.93 5.05
C ALA A 172 21.10 0.20 3.75
N ALA A 173 20.13 -0.45 3.11
CA ALA A 173 20.32 -1.17 1.85
C ALA A 173 20.79 -0.24 0.71
N ALA A 174 20.28 0.98 0.64
CA ALA A 174 20.75 1.98 -0.31
C ALA A 174 22.22 2.35 -0.04
N ARG A 175 22.55 2.63 1.23
CA ARG A 175 23.92 2.97 1.63
C ARG A 175 24.92 1.83 1.33
N GLU A 176 24.57 0.58 1.65
CA GLU A 176 25.42 -0.60 1.42
C GLU A 176 25.73 -0.81 -0.06
N ARG A 177 24.80 -0.40 -0.94
CA ARG A 177 24.97 -0.50 -2.40
C ARG A 177 25.54 0.75 -3.05
N GLY A 178 25.80 1.81 -2.28
CA GLY A 178 26.22 3.11 -2.83
C GLY A 178 25.15 3.78 -3.69
N ILE A 179 23.87 3.49 -3.42
CA ILE A 179 22.71 4.05 -4.12
C ILE A 179 22.18 5.25 -3.34
N ASP A 180 21.91 6.34 -4.04
CA ASP A 180 21.32 7.52 -3.41
C ASP A 180 19.87 7.24 -2.95
N ALA A 181 19.53 7.76 -1.78
CA ALA A 181 18.18 7.65 -1.20
C ALA A 181 17.61 9.04 -0.93
N ARG A 182 16.43 9.31 -1.49
CA ARG A 182 15.66 10.53 -1.25
C ARG A 182 14.42 10.21 -0.40
N VAL A 183 14.27 10.84 0.74
CA VAL A 183 13.06 10.73 1.56
C VAL A 183 12.05 11.78 1.09
N ILE A 184 10.83 11.33 0.79
CA ILE A 184 9.75 12.17 0.32
C ILE A 184 8.63 12.16 1.37
N GLU A 185 8.46 13.25 2.08
CA GLU A 185 7.35 13.41 3.02
C GLU A 185 6.03 13.65 2.25
N SER A 186 4.98 12.95 2.67
CA SER A 186 3.64 13.09 2.10
C SER A 186 2.60 12.79 3.17
N GLU A 187 1.77 13.75 3.53
CA GLU A 187 0.72 13.59 4.54
C GLU A 187 -0.27 12.48 4.17
N THR A 188 -0.61 12.35 2.89
CA THR A 188 -1.60 11.39 2.40
C THR A 188 -1.04 10.00 2.19
N LEU A 189 0.24 9.86 1.79
CA LEU A 189 0.88 8.56 1.60
C LEU A 189 1.51 8.02 2.89
N SER A 190 1.71 8.85 3.92
CA SER A 190 2.32 8.40 5.17
C SER A 190 1.33 7.77 6.16
N LEU A 191 0.01 7.87 5.92
CA LEU A 191 -0.99 7.25 6.77
C LEU A 191 -1.38 5.87 6.23
N ASP A 192 -0.92 4.83 6.88
CA ASP A 192 -1.43 3.46 6.81
C ASP A 192 -2.30 3.16 8.04
N ILE A 193 -3.18 2.19 7.93
CA ILE A 193 -4.11 1.86 9.02
C ILE A 193 -3.73 0.53 9.65
N ASP A 194 -3.05 0.57 10.80
CA ASP A 194 -2.63 -0.64 11.51
C ASP A 194 -3.19 -0.77 12.92
N VAL A 195 -3.46 0.36 13.59
CA VAL A 195 -3.92 0.40 14.98
C VAL A 195 -5.08 1.40 15.15
N ALA A 196 -5.71 1.39 16.33
CA ALA A 196 -6.84 2.26 16.67
C ALA A 196 -6.60 3.75 16.40
N ASP A 197 -5.41 4.23 16.74
CA ASP A 197 -5.03 5.64 16.57
C ASP A 197 -5.03 6.06 15.11
N ASP A 198 -4.66 5.15 14.20
CA ASP A 198 -4.66 5.43 12.77
C ASP A 198 -6.10 5.58 12.23
N LEU A 199 -7.04 4.76 12.75
CA LEU A 199 -8.47 4.93 12.44
C LEU A 199 -9.03 6.26 12.97
N ALA A 200 -8.62 6.68 14.16
CA ALA A 200 -9.04 7.96 14.72
C ALA A 200 -8.55 9.14 13.87
N LEU A 201 -7.31 9.07 13.39
CA LEU A 201 -6.74 10.07 12.47
C LEU A 201 -7.45 10.08 11.12
N LEU A 202 -7.74 8.91 10.57
CA LEU A 202 -8.52 8.77 9.34
C LEU A 202 -9.91 9.41 9.53
N GLY A 203 -10.57 9.14 10.65
CA GLY A 203 -11.86 9.74 11.01
C GLY A 203 -11.80 11.26 11.08
N ALA A 204 -10.76 11.83 11.72
CA ALA A 204 -10.57 13.27 11.81
C ALA A 204 -10.35 13.91 10.41
N HIS A 205 -9.58 13.25 9.55
CA HIS A 205 -9.34 13.72 8.18
C HIS A 205 -10.65 13.75 7.36
N TYR A 206 -11.46 12.71 7.44
CA TYR A 206 -12.71 12.64 6.68
C TYR A 206 -13.81 13.58 7.20
N LEU A 207 -13.79 13.96 8.47
CA LEU A 207 -14.69 14.96 8.99
C LEU A 207 -14.44 16.36 8.41
N SER A 208 -13.21 16.62 7.96
CA SER A 208 -12.87 17.87 7.26
C SER A 208 -13.23 17.85 5.76
N LEU A 209 -13.50 16.66 5.17
CA LEU A 209 -13.77 16.48 3.75
C LEU A 209 -14.93 15.49 3.52
N PRO A 210 -16.17 15.79 3.94
CA PRO A 210 -17.28 14.83 3.99
C PRO A 210 -17.68 14.22 2.63
N ASP A 211 -17.44 14.93 1.53
CA ASP A 211 -17.84 14.49 0.18
C ASP A 211 -16.90 13.46 -0.47
N GLN A 212 -15.77 13.15 0.17
CA GLN A 212 -14.76 12.23 -0.38
C GLN A 212 -14.77 10.83 0.27
N VAL A 213 -15.74 10.55 1.14
CA VAL A 213 -15.77 9.32 1.94
C VAL A 213 -16.61 8.26 1.26
N ASP A 214 -16.04 7.06 1.11
CA ASP A 214 -16.82 5.85 0.82
C ASP A 214 -17.88 5.65 1.91
N ILE A 215 -19.13 5.36 1.52
CA ILE A 215 -20.28 5.26 2.44
C ILE A 215 -20.01 4.23 3.55
N VAL A 216 -19.45 3.08 3.21
CA VAL A 216 -19.14 2.01 4.18
C VAL A 216 -18.08 2.46 5.17
N LEU A 217 -17.04 3.14 4.69
CA LEU A 217 -15.99 3.70 5.54
C LEU A 217 -16.54 4.80 6.44
N ARG A 218 -17.44 5.64 5.93
CA ARG A 218 -18.11 6.69 6.71
C ARG A 218 -18.91 6.10 7.86
N ASP A 219 -19.76 5.11 7.59
CA ASP A 219 -20.57 4.45 8.61
C ASP A 219 -19.72 3.77 9.66
N LEU A 220 -18.63 3.14 9.26
CA LEU A 220 -17.63 2.56 10.16
C LEU A 220 -17.03 3.62 11.09
N LEU A 221 -16.56 4.73 10.54
CA LEU A 221 -15.92 5.81 11.31
C LEU A 221 -16.91 6.51 12.25
N VAL A 222 -18.17 6.67 11.85
CA VAL A 222 -19.23 7.24 12.69
C VAL A 222 -19.50 6.33 13.90
N ARG A 223 -19.65 5.02 13.69
CA ARG A 223 -19.87 4.04 14.78
C ARG A 223 -18.71 3.99 15.77
N LEU A 224 -17.49 4.02 15.29
CA LEU A 224 -16.30 4.05 16.15
C LEU A 224 -16.24 5.30 17.02
N ARG A 225 -16.76 6.43 16.52
CA ARG A 225 -16.80 7.69 17.26
C ARG A 225 -17.91 7.73 18.31
N SER A 226 -19.07 7.13 18.03
CA SER A 226 -20.22 7.08 18.98
C SER A 226 -19.97 6.14 20.17
N GLY A 227 -18.86 5.38 20.15
CA GLY A 227 -18.59 4.40 21.20
C GLY A 227 -19.48 3.17 21.14
N GLU A 228 -20.23 2.98 20.07
CA GLU A 228 -21.00 1.76 19.78
C GLU A 228 -20.04 0.62 19.39
N VAL A 229 -19.20 0.20 20.33
CA VAL A 229 -18.49 -1.07 20.25
C VAL A 229 -19.54 -2.16 20.33
N VAL A 230 -19.74 -2.90 19.26
CA VAL A 230 -20.57 -4.11 19.28
C VAL A 230 -19.90 -5.07 20.27
N SER A 231 -20.43 -5.13 21.50
CA SER A 231 -20.16 -6.24 22.41
C SER A 231 -20.64 -7.50 21.67
N VAL A 232 -19.68 -8.33 21.27
CA VAL A 232 -19.95 -9.68 20.79
C VAL A 232 -20.46 -10.46 22.01
N GLU A 233 -21.75 -10.34 22.30
CA GLU A 233 -22.42 -11.25 23.21
C GLU A 233 -22.33 -12.65 22.61
N SER A 234 -21.53 -13.47 23.27
CA SER A 234 -21.54 -14.91 23.16
C SER A 234 -22.97 -15.42 23.40
N LYS A 235 -23.72 -15.67 22.32
CA LYS A 235 -24.91 -16.50 22.41
C LYS A 235 -24.47 -17.94 22.66
N ASN A 236 -24.24 -18.25 23.93
CA ASN A 236 -24.30 -19.62 24.44
C ASN A 236 -25.74 -20.12 24.22
N VAL A 237 -25.92 -20.93 23.20
CA VAL A 237 -27.11 -21.75 23.07
C VAL A 237 -26.96 -22.94 24.01
N HIS A 238 -27.46 -22.78 25.22
CA HIS A 238 -27.95 -23.89 26.02
C HIS A 238 -29.39 -24.16 25.57
N SER A 239 -29.63 -25.31 24.98
CA SER A 239 -30.98 -25.91 24.94
C SER A 239 -30.83 -27.41 24.76
N HIS A 240 -31.14 -28.08 25.79
CA HIS A 240 -31.82 -29.38 26.00
C HIS A 240 -31.81 -30.38 24.84
#